data_c8f8b66bfcdfc9a74f563f7f5aafe807
#
_entry.id   c8f8b66bfcdfc9a74f563f7f5aafe807
#
_cell.length_a   1.000
_cell.length_b   1.000
_cell.length_c   1.000
_cell.angle_alpha   90.00
_cell.angle_beta   90.00
_cell.angle_gamma   90.00
#
_symmetry.space_group_name_H-M   'P 1'
#
loop_
_entity.id
_entity.type
_entity.pdbx_description
1 polymer ?
#
loop_
_entity_poly.entity_id
_entity_poly.type
_entity_poly.pdbx_seq_one_letter_code
_entity_poly.pdbx_strand_id
1 'polypeptide(L)'
;SALENKKRLLEEELQTQYEKELYDILREWRMEQSQDLGYPPYIIASNKLLVDIIKARPKNFEELEKIKGMGRKKTKEYGREILLILENFSEASD
;
A
#
# COMPACT_ATOMS: atom_id res chain seq x y z
N SER A 1 -4.32 -14.18 -18.58
CA SER A 1 -5.26 -13.11 -18.89
C SER A 1 -4.63 -11.75 -18.77
N ALA A 2 -5.30 -10.73 -19.29
CA ALA A 2 -4.82 -9.36 -19.19
C ALA A 2 -4.71 -8.91 -17.73
N LEU A 3 -5.65 -9.33 -16.88
CA LEU A 3 -5.63 -9.00 -15.46
C LEU A 3 -4.45 -9.64 -14.74
N GLU A 4 -4.17 -10.89 -15.03
CA GLU A 4 -3.03 -11.60 -14.44
C GLU A 4 -1.71 -10.98 -14.89
N ASN A 5 -1.60 -10.58 -16.16
CA ASN A 5 -0.42 -9.91 -16.67
C ASN A 5 -0.21 -8.57 -15.98
N LYS A 6 -1.29 -7.81 -15.79
CA LYS A 6 -1.20 -6.52 -15.09
C LYS A 6 -0.71 -6.70 -13.65
N LYS A 7 -1.26 -7.70 -12.95
CA LYS A 7 -0.85 -8.00 -11.58
C LYS A 7 0.62 -8.38 -11.52
N ARG A 8 1.08 -9.25 -12.44
CA ARG A 8 2.47 -9.68 -12.49
C ARG A 8 3.41 -8.51 -12.76
N LEU A 9 3.04 -7.61 -13.69
CA LEU A 9 3.86 -6.45 -14.01
C LEU A 9 4.00 -5.52 -12.82
N LEU A 10 2.93 -5.33 -12.03
CA LEU A 10 3.00 -4.52 -10.81
C LEU A 10 3.93 -5.16 -9.79
N GLU A 11 3.86 -6.47 -9.61
CA GLU A 11 4.73 -7.18 -8.68
C GLU A 11 6.19 -7.13 -9.13
N GLU A 12 6.47 -7.13 -10.43
CA GLU A 12 7.81 -7.03 -10.97
C GLU A 12 8.45 -5.65 -10.69
N GLU A 13 7.65 -4.61 -10.44
CA GLU A 13 8.17 -3.32 -10.03
C GLU A 13 8.83 -3.37 -8.66
N LEU A 14 8.47 -4.36 -7.83
CA LEU A 14 9.06 -4.54 -6.51
C LEU A 14 10.34 -5.35 -6.64
N GLN A 15 11.48 -4.71 -6.39
CA GLN A 15 12.78 -5.27 -6.70
C GLN A 15 13.49 -5.94 -5.52
N THR A 16 13.18 -5.53 -4.30
CA THR A 16 13.87 -6.06 -3.12
C THR A 16 12.97 -6.99 -2.33
N GLN A 17 13.58 -7.86 -1.53
CA GLN A 17 12.83 -8.74 -0.63
C GLN A 17 12.03 -7.91 0.38
N TYR A 18 12.62 -6.83 0.87
CA TYR A 18 11.95 -5.89 1.74
C TYR A 18 10.65 -5.35 1.13
N GLU A 19 10.71 -4.90 -0.12
CA GLU A 19 9.54 -4.36 -0.81
C GLU A 19 8.45 -5.42 -1.00
N LYS A 20 8.85 -6.64 -1.34
CA LYS A 20 7.90 -7.75 -1.53
C LYS A 20 7.20 -8.13 -0.23
N GLU A 21 7.95 -8.18 0.86
CA GLU A 21 7.37 -8.46 2.18
C GLU A 21 6.44 -7.35 2.64
N LEU A 22 6.82 -6.10 2.42
CA LEU A 22 5.98 -4.96 2.75
C LEU A 22 4.69 -4.98 1.94
N TYR A 23 4.77 -5.37 0.69
CA TYR A 23 3.58 -5.52 -0.16
C TYR A 23 2.62 -6.55 0.43
N ASP A 24 3.14 -7.69 0.88
CA ASP A 24 2.31 -8.71 1.50
C ASP A 24 1.64 -8.21 2.78
N ILE A 25 2.38 -7.45 3.60
CA ILE A 25 1.83 -6.86 4.83
C ILE A 25 0.72 -5.87 4.51
N LEU A 26 0.92 -5.00 3.54
CA LEU A 26 -0.09 -4.03 3.14
C LEU A 26 -1.32 -4.70 2.53
N ARG A 27 -1.14 -5.81 1.82
CA ARG A 27 -2.27 -6.57 1.29
C ARG A 27 -3.08 -7.22 2.41
N GLU A 28 -2.42 -7.73 3.45
CA GLU A 28 -3.11 -8.26 4.62
C GLU A 28 -3.89 -7.17 5.33
N TRP A 29 -3.27 -6.02 5.54
CA TRP A 29 -3.93 -4.87 6.13
C TRP A 29 -5.16 -4.47 5.32
N ARG A 30 -5.02 -4.41 4.00
CA ARG A 30 -6.14 -4.08 3.11
C ARG A 30 -7.28 -5.08 3.25
N MET A 31 -6.95 -6.37 3.35
CA MET A 31 -7.97 -7.41 3.53
C MET A 31 -8.71 -7.24 4.85
N GLU A 32 -8.00 -6.91 5.92
CA GLU A 32 -8.64 -6.64 7.21
C GLU A 32 -9.59 -5.46 7.11
N GLN A 33 -9.19 -4.38 6.46
CA GLN A 33 -10.06 -3.22 6.25
C GLN A 33 -11.28 -3.59 5.42
N SER A 34 -11.07 -4.37 4.37
CA SER A 34 -12.14 -4.84 3.49
C SER A 34 -13.20 -5.61 4.29
N GLN A 35 -12.78 -6.52 5.14
CA GLN A 35 -13.68 -7.31 5.96
C GLN A 35 -14.40 -6.47 7.01
N ASP A 36 -13.68 -5.58 7.67
CA ASP A 36 -14.26 -4.73 8.73
C ASP A 36 -15.28 -3.75 8.18
N LEU A 37 -15.02 -3.18 7.01
CA LEU A 37 -15.88 -2.15 6.43
C LEU A 37 -16.92 -2.71 5.45
N GLY A 38 -16.77 -3.96 5.04
CA GLY A 38 -17.69 -4.57 4.09
C GLY A 38 -17.50 -4.08 2.65
N TYR A 39 -16.35 -3.52 2.33
CA TYR A 39 -16.02 -3.07 0.98
C TYR A 39 -15.11 -4.06 0.28
N PRO A 40 -15.18 -4.16 -1.06
CA PRO A 40 -14.16 -4.93 -1.79
C PRO A 40 -12.76 -4.35 -1.57
N PRO A 41 -11.72 -5.19 -1.56
CA PRO A 41 -10.35 -4.71 -1.30
C PRO A 41 -9.89 -3.55 -2.20
N TYR A 42 -10.28 -3.55 -3.48
CA TYR A 42 -9.86 -2.50 -4.39
C TYR A 42 -10.45 -1.12 -4.04
N ILE A 43 -11.54 -1.10 -3.29
CA ILE A 43 -12.13 0.17 -2.82
C ILE A 43 -11.23 0.80 -1.75
N ILE A 44 -10.61 -0.03 -0.92
CA ILE A 44 -9.67 0.46 0.09
C ILE A 44 -8.42 0.99 -0.62
N ALA A 45 -7.79 0.16 -1.45
CA ALA A 45 -6.60 0.53 -2.20
C ALA A 45 -6.37 -0.48 -3.33
N SER A 46 -6.06 0.02 -4.53
CA SER A 46 -5.69 -0.87 -5.63
C SER A 46 -4.29 -1.45 -5.41
N ASN A 47 -3.97 -2.53 -6.12
CA ASN A 47 -2.61 -3.08 -6.10
C ASN A 47 -1.59 -2.02 -6.52
N LYS A 48 -1.91 -1.24 -7.55
CA LYS A 48 -1.03 -0.18 -8.01
C LYS A 48 -0.78 0.86 -6.93
N LEU A 49 -1.83 1.26 -6.19
CA LEU A 49 -1.66 2.21 -5.11
C LEU A 49 -0.73 1.66 -4.03
N LEU A 50 -0.88 0.39 -3.66
CA LEU A 50 0.02 -0.22 -2.69
C LEU A 50 1.48 -0.19 -3.16
N VAL A 51 1.72 -0.52 -4.43
CA VAL A 51 3.07 -0.46 -5.00
C VAL A 51 3.60 0.98 -4.99
N ASP A 52 2.78 1.95 -5.36
CA ASP A 52 3.17 3.35 -5.39
C ASP A 52 3.53 3.86 -3.99
N ILE A 53 2.79 3.44 -2.97
CA ILE A 53 3.10 3.79 -1.57
C ILE A 53 4.46 3.22 -1.18
N ILE A 54 4.72 1.96 -1.52
CA ILE A 54 5.99 1.30 -1.20
C ILE A 54 7.16 2.02 -1.88
N LYS A 55 7.00 2.39 -3.13
CA LYS A 55 8.04 3.08 -3.88
C LYS A 55 8.28 4.50 -3.39
N ALA A 56 7.23 5.20 -3.01
CA ALA A 56 7.32 6.58 -2.55
C ALA A 56 7.88 6.71 -1.13
N ARG A 57 7.66 5.71 -0.30
CA ARG A 57 8.10 5.69 1.10
C ARG A 57 7.71 6.97 1.84
N PRO A 58 6.42 7.33 1.86
CA PRO A 58 5.98 8.54 2.53
C PRO A 58 6.25 8.47 4.03
N LYS A 59 6.64 9.59 4.62
CA LYS A 59 7.00 9.66 6.04
C LYS A 59 5.96 10.39 6.88
N ASN A 60 5.01 11.04 6.23
CA ASN A 60 3.98 11.82 6.92
C ASN A 60 2.72 11.90 6.06
N PHE A 61 1.66 12.46 6.65
CA PHE A 61 0.38 12.56 5.96
C PHE A 61 0.47 13.39 4.68
N GLU A 62 1.25 14.45 4.70
CA GLU A 62 1.39 15.31 3.54
C GLU A 62 1.99 14.58 2.35
N GLU A 63 3.04 13.81 2.59
CA GLU A 63 3.66 13.02 1.53
C GLU A 63 2.74 11.92 1.03
N LEU A 64 2.03 11.26 1.95
CA LEU A 64 1.10 10.20 1.58
C LEU A 64 -0.05 10.73 0.73
N GLU A 65 -0.60 11.89 1.09
CA GLU A 65 -1.70 12.50 0.38
C GLU A 65 -1.36 12.82 -1.08
N LYS A 66 -0.10 13.09 -1.37
CA LYS A 66 0.34 13.43 -2.73
C LYS A 66 0.41 12.23 -3.67
N ILE A 67 0.39 11.03 -3.13
CA ILE A 67 0.43 9.83 -3.97
C ILE A 67 -0.89 9.71 -4.72
N LYS A 68 -0.81 9.56 -6.06
CA LYS A 68 -2.00 9.43 -6.88
C LYS A 68 -2.82 8.22 -6.44
N GLY A 69 -4.09 8.42 -6.18
CA GLY A 69 -4.99 7.37 -5.70
C GLY A 69 -5.22 7.41 -4.20
N MET A 70 -4.37 8.11 -3.43
CA MET A 70 -4.62 8.32 -2.01
C MET A 70 -5.61 9.47 -1.79
N GLY A 71 -5.18 10.67 -2.12
CA GLY A 71 -5.99 11.84 -1.88
C GLY A 71 -6.23 12.10 -0.40
N ARG A 72 -6.95 13.19 -0.13
CA ARG A 72 -7.19 13.67 1.23
C ARG A 72 -8.05 12.74 2.06
N LYS A 73 -9.12 12.22 1.46
CA LYS A 73 -10.07 11.38 2.19
C LYS A 73 -9.44 10.06 2.64
N LYS A 74 -8.77 9.37 1.74
CA LYS A 74 -8.11 8.11 2.08
C LYS A 74 -6.97 8.31 3.06
N THR A 75 -6.22 9.39 2.93
CA THR A 75 -5.16 9.72 3.86
C THR A 75 -5.72 9.93 5.26
N LYS A 76 -6.85 10.62 5.37
CA LYS A 76 -7.50 10.83 6.65
C LYS A 76 -8.00 9.52 7.25
N GLU A 77 -8.58 8.63 6.44
CA GLU A 77 -9.14 7.37 6.91
C GLU A 77 -8.09 6.31 7.23
N TYR A 78 -7.07 6.19 6.40
CA TYR A 78 -6.13 5.06 6.44
C TYR A 78 -4.68 5.47 6.70
N GLY A 79 -4.40 6.76 6.63
CA GLY A 79 -3.02 7.24 6.63
C GLY A 79 -2.22 6.87 7.86
N ARG A 80 -2.84 6.96 9.03
CA ARG A 80 -2.13 6.62 10.28
C ARG A 80 -1.67 5.16 10.28
N GLU A 81 -2.55 4.26 9.90
CA GLU A 81 -2.22 2.83 9.88
C GLU A 81 -1.17 2.51 8.84
N ILE A 82 -1.31 3.09 7.65
CA ILE A 82 -0.32 2.90 6.58
C ILE A 82 1.05 3.39 7.02
N LEU A 83 1.12 4.59 7.58
CA LEU A 83 2.39 5.17 8.01
C LEU A 83 3.02 4.37 9.16
N LEU A 84 2.21 3.83 10.07
CA LEU A 84 2.71 2.97 11.13
C LEU A 84 3.31 1.67 10.57
N ILE A 85 2.65 1.08 9.58
CA ILE A 85 3.16 -0.13 8.93
C ILE A 85 4.51 0.17 8.27
N LEU A 86 4.59 1.27 7.52
CA LEU A 86 5.83 1.66 6.85
C LEU A 86 6.95 1.92 7.84
N GLU A 87 6.64 2.58 8.96
CA GLU A 87 7.63 2.89 9.99
C GLU A 87 8.11 1.63 10.71
N ASN A 88 7.18 0.76 11.11
CA ASN A 88 7.50 -0.45 11.83
C ASN A 88 8.22 -1.48 10.97
N PHE A 89 8.06 -1.42 9.68
CA PHE A 89 8.69 -2.33 8.73
C PHE A 89 9.73 -1.58 7.90
N SER A 90 10.62 -0.87 8.56
CA SER A 90 11.63 -0.08 7.90
C SER A 90 12.85 -0.93 7.54
N GLU A 91 13.35 -0.76 6.32
CA GLU A 91 14.56 -1.41 5.85
C GLU A 91 15.78 -1.01 6.70
N ALA A 92 15.74 0.18 7.28
CA ALA A 92 16.83 0.73 8.08
C ALA A 92 16.79 0.33 9.55
N SER A 93 15.83 -0.51 9.95
CA SER A 93 15.62 -0.84 11.35
C SER A 93 16.52 -1.96 11.88
N ASP A 94 17.52 -2.34 11.15
CA ASP A 94 18.47 -3.38 11.53
C ASP A 94 19.25 -3.02 12.81
#